data_476536767f19aac19c6d9b718c720ffc
#
_entry.id   476536767f19aac19c6d9b718c720ffc
#
_cell.length_a   1.000
_cell.length_b   1.000
_cell.length_c   1.000
_cell.angle_alpha   90.00
_cell.angle_beta   90.00
_cell.angle_gamma   90.00
#
_symmetry.space_group_name_H-M   'P 1'
#
loop_
_entity.id
_entity.type
_entity.pdbx_description
1 polymer ?
#
loop_
_entity_poly.entity_id
_entity_poly.type
_entity_poly.pdbx_seq_one_letter_code
_entity_poly.pdbx_strand_id
1 'polypeptide(L)'
;MFKKLLEIIRSDEFRVQLAELNDNFFNLKQELHIRDLLLVLFNKYHSQEEIRAIAEHPRLEKEKTTEEERTSYTRVDLSLVDEKVPKAPFKIELKYHFPKDKGGFSEYQESIQKHFKNRKSNGFILIVCDSDKDLRKKFEEKWDIETIFPKLSKEDNIWKENLEEKFKNTADSQVYFFEITIDKPFKTTYHFFILEKKEEK
;
A
#
# COMPACT_ATOMS: atom_id res chain seq x y z
N MET A 1 -13.03 11.19 3.69
CA MET A 1 -11.70 10.86 4.27
C MET A 1 -10.75 10.25 3.23
N PHE A 2 -11.13 9.21 2.50
CA PHE A 2 -10.21 8.54 1.56
C PHE A 2 -9.66 9.44 0.45
N LYS A 3 -10.48 10.32 -0.13
CA LYS A 3 -10.01 11.31 -1.13
C LYS A 3 -8.87 12.19 -0.60
N LYS A 4 -8.91 12.59 0.67
CA LYS A 4 -7.84 13.35 1.33
C LYS A 4 -6.54 12.55 1.40
N LEU A 5 -6.60 11.24 1.63
CA LEU A 5 -5.42 10.37 1.57
C LEU A 5 -4.85 10.30 0.15
N LEU A 6 -5.70 10.21 -0.88
CA LEU A 6 -5.26 10.22 -2.27
C LEU A 6 -4.58 11.54 -2.67
N GLU A 7 -5.06 12.68 -2.15
CA GLU A 7 -4.43 13.99 -2.34
C GLU A 7 -3.03 14.02 -1.72
N ILE A 8 -2.86 13.43 -0.53
CA ILE A 8 -1.55 13.32 0.12
C ILE A 8 -0.59 12.47 -0.71
N ILE A 9 -1.01 11.30 -1.17
CA ILE A 9 -0.16 10.44 -2.01
C ILE A 9 0.30 11.15 -3.29
N ARG A 10 -0.51 12.08 -3.82
CA ARG A 10 -0.20 12.87 -5.01
C ARG A 10 0.56 14.16 -4.73
N SER A 11 0.79 14.50 -3.46
CA SER A 11 1.43 15.76 -3.09
C SER A 11 2.94 15.73 -3.36
N ASP A 12 3.50 16.90 -3.63
CA ASP A 12 4.94 17.07 -3.78
C ASP A 12 5.68 16.71 -2.48
N GLU A 13 5.09 17.01 -1.32
CA GLU A 13 5.69 16.67 -0.03
C GLU A 13 5.80 15.15 0.15
N PHE A 14 4.77 14.38 -0.21
CA PHE A 14 4.85 12.92 -0.16
C PHE A 14 5.96 12.41 -1.09
N ARG A 15 6.06 12.95 -2.30
CA ARG A 15 7.11 12.58 -3.26
C ARG A 15 8.50 12.85 -2.72
N VAL A 16 8.74 14.02 -2.10
CA VAL A 16 10.04 14.37 -1.50
C VAL A 16 10.39 13.42 -0.37
N GLN A 17 9.46 13.18 0.56
CA GLN A 17 9.71 12.30 1.70
C GLN A 17 9.84 10.82 1.26
N LEU A 18 9.12 10.40 0.22
CA LEU A 18 9.30 9.06 -0.36
C LEU A 18 10.70 8.91 -0.99
N ALA A 19 11.24 9.97 -1.60
CA ALA A 19 12.60 9.96 -2.13
C ALA A 19 13.66 9.83 -1.02
N GLU A 20 13.50 10.57 0.08
CA GLU A 20 14.36 10.45 1.26
C GLU A 20 14.25 9.06 1.91
N LEU A 21 13.03 8.53 1.99
CA LEU A 21 12.78 7.19 2.50
C LEU A 21 13.48 6.14 1.62
N ASN A 22 13.38 6.26 0.30
CA ASN A 22 14.05 5.33 -0.60
C ASN A 22 15.58 5.44 -0.54
N ASP A 23 16.13 6.63 -0.45
CA ASP A 23 17.57 6.85 -0.33
C ASP A 23 18.16 6.18 0.93
N ASN A 24 17.41 6.20 2.04
CA ASN A 24 17.83 5.60 3.30
C ASN A 24 17.53 4.10 3.43
N PHE A 25 16.45 3.62 2.81
CA PHE A 25 15.91 2.27 3.00
C PHE A 25 15.72 1.48 1.68
N PHE A 26 16.47 1.84 0.63
CA PHE A 26 16.33 1.22 -0.71
C PHE A 26 16.45 -0.31 -0.68
N ASN A 27 17.21 -0.86 0.28
CA ASN A 27 17.46 -2.31 0.39
C ASN A 27 16.48 -3.02 1.34
N LEU A 28 15.30 -2.45 1.59
CA LEU A 28 14.27 -3.03 2.44
C LEU A 28 12.89 -3.02 1.74
N LYS A 29 12.00 -3.89 2.21
CA LYS A 29 10.57 -3.76 1.91
C LYS A 29 10.00 -2.59 2.72
N GLN A 30 9.50 -1.59 2.03
CA GLN A 30 9.17 -0.29 2.63
C GLN A 30 7.67 -0.16 3.02
N GLU A 31 6.91 -1.25 3.10
CA GLU A 31 5.47 -1.23 3.42
C GLU A 31 5.17 -0.41 4.66
N LEU A 32 5.85 -0.72 5.76
CA LEU A 32 5.64 -0.04 7.03
C LEU A 32 6.08 1.43 7.00
N HIS A 33 7.19 1.72 6.34
CA HIS A 33 7.71 3.07 6.23
C HIS A 33 6.77 3.98 5.41
N ILE A 34 6.23 3.47 4.29
CA ILE A 34 5.27 4.21 3.47
C ILE A 34 3.95 4.39 4.23
N ARG A 35 3.49 3.36 4.95
CA ARG A 35 2.31 3.48 5.83
C ARG A 35 2.50 4.61 6.85
N ASP A 36 3.64 4.61 7.54
CA ASP A 36 3.93 5.58 8.59
C ASP A 36 4.09 6.99 8.01
N LEU A 37 4.67 7.11 6.81
CA LEU A 37 4.73 8.37 6.08
C LEU A 37 3.33 8.90 5.75
N LEU A 38 2.43 8.06 5.23
CA LEU A 38 1.04 8.42 4.98
C LEU A 38 0.32 8.87 6.25
N LEU A 39 0.53 8.14 7.35
CA LEU A 39 -0.04 8.48 8.66
C LEU A 39 0.41 9.85 9.15
N VAL A 40 1.73 10.11 9.12
CA VAL A 40 2.31 11.37 9.59
C VAL A 40 1.81 12.54 8.76
N LEU A 41 1.82 12.42 7.43
CA LEU A 41 1.35 13.48 6.55
C LEU A 41 -0.16 13.71 6.69
N PHE A 42 -0.96 12.64 6.76
CA PHE A 42 -2.40 12.78 6.97
C PHE A 42 -2.71 13.55 8.25
N ASN A 43 -2.08 13.18 9.36
CA ASN A 43 -2.29 13.83 10.64
C ASN A 43 -1.75 15.27 10.67
N LYS A 44 -0.67 15.56 9.94
CA LYS A 44 -0.12 16.92 9.79
C LYS A 44 -1.09 17.82 9.03
N TYR A 45 -1.56 17.38 7.85
CA TYR A 45 -2.43 18.19 6.98
C TYR A 45 -3.83 18.40 7.54
N HIS A 46 -4.30 17.45 8.36
CA HIS A 46 -5.65 17.48 8.91
C HIS A 46 -5.67 17.68 10.43
N SER A 47 -4.59 18.25 11.00
CA SER A 47 -4.44 18.49 12.45
C SER A 47 -5.53 19.37 13.06
N GLN A 48 -6.16 20.21 12.26
CA GLN A 48 -7.26 21.11 12.67
C GLN A 48 -8.66 20.54 12.37
N GLU A 49 -8.72 19.35 11.80
CA GLU A 49 -9.97 18.67 11.49
C GLU A 49 -10.23 17.56 12.52
N GLU A 50 -11.50 17.22 12.71
CA GLU A 50 -11.91 16.13 13.62
C GLU A 50 -11.69 14.74 12.99
N ILE A 51 -10.63 14.60 12.16
CA ILE A 51 -10.24 13.35 11.50
C ILE A 51 -8.77 13.01 11.76
N ARG A 52 -8.47 11.71 11.89
CA ARG A 52 -7.11 11.24 12.18
C ARG A 52 -6.80 9.91 11.51
N ALA A 53 -5.56 9.74 11.07
CA ALA A 53 -5.01 8.45 10.69
C ALA A 53 -4.43 7.72 11.90
N ILE A 54 -4.65 6.40 11.98
CA ILE A 54 -4.15 5.52 13.04
C ILE A 54 -3.58 4.27 12.38
N ALA A 55 -2.32 3.95 12.67
CA ALA A 55 -1.69 2.70 12.24
C ALA A 55 -2.03 1.56 13.19
N GLU A 56 -1.99 0.32 12.66
CA GLU A 56 -2.21 -0.91 13.44
C GLU A 56 -3.49 -0.83 14.30
N HIS A 57 -4.55 -0.24 13.74
CA HIS A 57 -5.80 -0.06 14.46
C HIS A 57 -6.34 -1.41 14.93
N PRO A 58 -6.49 -1.64 16.24
CA PRO A 58 -6.94 -2.91 16.77
C PRO A 58 -8.37 -3.20 16.33
N ARG A 59 -8.59 -4.42 15.91
CA ARG A 59 -9.90 -4.95 15.55
C ARG A 59 -10.21 -6.13 16.43
N LEU A 60 -11.32 -6.03 17.15
CA LEU A 60 -11.87 -7.15 17.90
C LEU A 60 -12.78 -7.94 16.95
N GLU A 61 -12.33 -9.09 16.50
CA GLU A 61 -13.19 -10.08 15.86
C GLU A 61 -13.52 -11.17 16.89
N LYS A 62 -14.80 -11.32 17.18
CA LYS A 62 -15.29 -12.51 17.88
C LYS A 62 -15.49 -13.58 16.82
N GLU A 63 -14.54 -14.48 16.64
CA GLU A 63 -14.76 -15.70 15.90
C GLU A 63 -15.56 -16.65 16.81
N LYS A 64 -16.80 -16.93 16.42
CA LYS A 64 -17.57 -18.04 16.99
C LYS A 64 -17.02 -19.33 16.40
N THR A 65 -16.05 -19.93 17.03
CA THR A 65 -15.75 -21.34 16.86
C THR A 65 -16.63 -22.12 17.83
N THR A 66 -17.14 -23.25 17.40
CA THR A 66 -18.20 -24.04 18.02
C THR A 66 -17.91 -24.59 19.42
N GLU A 67 -16.75 -24.35 20.00
CA GLU A 67 -16.38 -24.89 21.32
C GLU A 67 -15.64 -23.93 22.28
N GLU A 68 -15.04 -22.84 21.77
CA GLU A 68 -14.44 -21.79 22.62
C GLU A 68 -14.53 -20.43 21.92
N GLU A 69 -15.02 -19.39 22.62
CA GLU A 69 -14.92 -17.99 22.14
C GLU A 69 -13.45 -17.58 22.13
N ARG A 70 -12.75 -17.79 21.03
CA ARG A 70 -11.42 -17.23 20.81
C ARG A 70 -11.58 -15.83 20.25
N THR A 71 -11.19 -14.84 21.01
CA THR A 71 -11.07 -13.47 20.54
C THR A 71 -9.77 -13.36 19.76
N SER A 72 -9.82 -13.36 18.42
CA SER A 72 -8.64 -13.07 17.61
C SER A 72 -8.52 -11.56 17.44
N TYR A 73 -7.35 -11.02 17.74
CA TYR A 73 -7.02 -9.62 17.49
C TYR A 73 -6.43 -9.51 16.08
N THR A 74 -7.21 -9.02 15.14
CA THR A 74 -6.68 -8.60 13.85
C THR A 74 -6.38 -7.11 13.87
N ARG A 75 -5.32 -6.69 13.18
CA ARG A 75 -4.96 -5.29 13.03
C ARG A 75 -5.16 -4.87 11.58
N VAL A 76 -5.58 -3.64 11.39
CA VAL A 76 -5.67 -3.01 10.08
C VAL A 76 -4.47 -2.10 9.91
N ASP A 77 -3.79 -2.18 8.76
CA ASP A 77 -2.54 -1.45 8.55
C ASP A 77 -2.70 0.06 8.76
N LEU A 78 -3.78 0.65 8.23
CA LEU A 78 -4.10 2.06 8.40
C LEU A 78 -5.61 2.25 8.52
N SER A 79 -6.04 3.11 9.45
CA SER A 79 -7.44 3.54 9.56
C SER A 79 -7.54 5.05 9.56
N LEU A 80 -8.55 5.58 8.88
CA LEU A 80 -8.94 6.98 8.97
C LEU A 80 -10.18 7.06 9.86
N VAL A 81 -10.08 7.80 10.94
CA VAL A 81 -11.11 7.89 11.97
C VAL A 81 -11.67 9.31 11.98
N ASP A 82 -13.01 9.41 11.97
CA ASP A 82 -13.71 10.65 12.22
C ASP A 82 -14.14 10.65 13.71
N GLU A 83 -13.79 11.70 14.44
CA GLU A 83 -14.08 11.83 15.87
C GLU A 83 -15.59 11.79 16.15
N LYS A 84 -16.41 12.25 15.20
CA LYS A 84 -17.88 12.22 15.30
C LYS A 84 -18.46 10.81 15.22
N VAL A 85 -17.77 9.91 14.52
CA VAL A 85 -18.19 8.51 14.32
C VAL A 85 -17.03 7.53 14.51
N PRO A 86 -16.38 7.53 15.69
CA PRO A 86 -15.11 6.80 15.89
C PRO A 86 -15.28 5.28 15.77
N LYS A 87 -16.51 4.77 15.91
CA LYS A 87 -16.81 3.33 15.78
C LYS A 87 -16.88 2.85 14.33
N ALA A 88 -16.84 3.76 13.35
CA ALA A 88 -16.92 3.46 11.92
C ALA A 88 -15.67 3.94 11.17
N PRO A 89 -14.46 3.49 11.52
CA PRO A 89 -13.23 3.90 10.84
C PRO A 89 -13.22 3.41 9.39
N PHE A 90 -12.65 4.23 8.49
CA PHE A 90 -12.34 3.80 7.13
C PHE A 90 -11.03 3.00 7.17
N LYS A 91 -11.10 1.70 6.89
CA LYS A 91 -10.01 0.73 7.06
C LYS A 91 -9.29 0.48 5.75
N ILE A 92 -7.96 0.51 5.76
CA ILE A 92 -7.11 0.38 4.59
C ILE A 92 -6.05 -0.69 4.86
N GLU A 93 -5.95 -1.64 3.95
CA GLU A 93 -4.87 -2.64 3.92
C GLU A 93 -3.82 -2.18 2.92
N LEU A 94 -2.55 -2.31 3.30
CA LEU A 94 -1.41 -2.03 2.44
C LEU A 94 -0.69 -3.33 2.07
N LYS A 95 -0.13 -3.35 0.85
CA LYS A 95 0.80 -4.39 0.42
C LYS A 95 1.91 -3.77 -0.41
N TYR A 96 3.12 -4.29 -0.20
CA TYR A 96 4.31 -3.84 -0.93
C TYR A 96 4.97 -5.03 -1.62
N HIS A 97 5.21 -4.87 -2.92
CA HIS A 97 5.84 -5.89 -3.74
C HIS A 97 6.87 -5.31 -4.71
N PHE A 98 7.66 -6.21 -5.25
CA PHE A 98 8.48 -5.97 -6.44
C PHE A 98 7.78 -6.60 -7.65
N PRO A 99 8.13 -6.20 -8.90
CA PRO A 99 7.61 -6.85 -10.10
C PRO A 99 7.71 -8.38 -10.01
N LYS A 100 6.66 -9.08 -10.43
CA LYS A 100 6.58 -10.55 -10.45
C LYS A 100 6.38 -11.05 -11.86
N ASP A 101 6.77 -12.30 -12.09
CA ASP A 101 6.50 -12.99 -13.36
C ASP A 101 4.99 -13.03 -13.69
N LYS A 102 4.69 -13.25 -14.96
CA LYS A 102 3.33 -13.49 -15.45
C LYS A 102 2.64 -14.56 -14.61
N GLY A 103 1.57 -14.22 -13.96
CA GLY A 103 0.86 -15.08 -13.03
C GLY A 103 1.23 -14.86 -11.56
N GLY A 104 2.36 -14.24 -11.23
CA GLY A 104 2.73 -13.93 -9.84
C GLY A 104 1.76 -12.98 -9.12
N PHE A 105 0.87 -12.32 -9.87
CA PHE A 105 -0.24 -11.53 -9.36
C PHE A 105 -1.61 -12.17 -9.61
N SER A 106 -1.68 -13.43 -10.09
CA SER A 106 -2.94 -14.10 -10.41
C SER A 106 -3.85 -14.28 -9.20
N GLU A 107 -3.28 -14.52 -8.03
CA GLU A 107 -4.02 -14.73 -6.77
C GLU A 107 -4.52 -13.42 -6.13
N TYR A 108 -4.14 -12.26 -6.69
CA TYR A 108 -4.48 -10.99 -6.06
C TYR A 108 -5.97 -10.70 -6.03
N GLN A 109 -6.72 -11.11 -7.03
CA GLN A 109 -8.16 -10.88 -7.05
C GLN A 109 -8.87 -11.59 -5.89
N GLU A 110 -8.49 -12.84 -5.60
CA GLU A 110 -9.01 -13.58 -4.43
C GLU A 110 -8.53 -12.95 -3.12
N SER A 111 -7.26 -12.58 -3.06
CA SER A 111 -6.68 -11.92 -1.89
C SER A 111 -7.41 -10.61 -1.58
N ILE A 112 -7.66 -9.75 -2.58
CA ILE A 112 -8.38 -8.49 -2.42
C ILE A 112 -9.82 -8.75 -1.93
N GLN A 113 -10.52 -9.70 -2.56
CA GLN A 113 -11.87 -10.07 -2.12
C GLN A 113 -11.88 -10.59 -0.68
N LYS A 114 -10.88 -11.39 -0.29
CA LYS A 114 -10.71 -11.86 1.08
C LYS A 114 -10.50 -10.70 2.06
N HIS A 115 -9.68 -9.72 1.71
CA HIS A 115 -9.49 -8.52 2.53
C HIS A 115 -10.79 -7.71 2.68
N PHE A 116 -11.54 -7.53 1.61
CA PHE A 116 -12.81 -6.80 1.65
C PHE A 116 -13.92 -7.55 2.39
N LYS A 117 -14.02 -8.88 2.20
CA LYS A 117 -15.05 -9.71 2.85
C LYS A 117 -14.70 -10.02 4.30
N ASN A 118 -13.55 -10.63 4.53
CA ASN A 118 -13.20 -11.18 5.86
C ASN A 118 -12.70 -10.09 6.80
N ARG A 119 -11.84 -9.20 6.31
CA ARG A 119 -11.30 -8.10 7.11
C ARG A 119 -12.17 -6.85 7.10
N LYS A 120 -13.23 -6.84 6.28
CA LYS A 120 -14.16 -5.70 6.13
C LYS A 120 -13.40 -4.38 5.90
N SER A 121 -12.32 -4.44 5.11
CA SER A 121 -11.56 -3.26 4.74
C SER A 121 -12.36 -2.42 3.74
N ASN A 122 -12.20 -1.11 3.81
CA ASN A 122 -12.88 -0.16 2.92
C ASN A 122 -11.97 0.22 1.74
N GLY A 123 -10.66 0.13 1.94
CA GLY A 123 -9.63 0.44 0.96
C GLY A 123 -8.54 -0.62 0.92
N PHE A 124 -7.87 -0.71 -0.22
CA PHE A 124 -6.70 -1.55 -0.43
C PHE A 124 -5.68 -0.80 -1.26
N ILE A 125 -4.44 -0.77 -0.81
CA ILE A 125 -3.33 -0.11 -1.51
C ILE A 125 -2.25 -1.15 -1.76
N LEU A 126 -2.00 -1.46 -3.03
CA LEU A 126 -0.86 -2.24 -3.46
C LEU A 126 0.19 -1.29 -4.04
N ILE A 127 1.40 -1.39 -3.52
CA ILE A 127 2.55 -0.64 -4.00
C ILE A 127 3.50 -1.64 -4.65
N VAL A 128 3.79 -1.45 -5.94
CA VAL A 128 4.83 -2.23 -6.63
C VAL A 128 6.00 -1.31 -6.91
N CYS A 129 7.15 -1.67 -6.34
CA CYS A 129 8.37 -0.89 -6.47
C CYS A 129 9.25 -1.50 -7.56
N ASP A 130 9.46 -0.77 -8.64
CA ASP A 130 10.32 -1.16 -9.76
C ASP A 130 11.53 -0.23 -9.87
N SER A 131 12.68 -0.76 -10.29
CA SER A 131 13.93 0.00 -10.39
C SER A 131 14.55 -0.12 -11.78
N ASP A 132 15.14 0.97 -12.24
CA ASP A 132 15.98 0.96 -13.43
C ASP A 132 17.20 0.05 -13.19
N LYS A 133 17.30 -1.05 -13.99
CA LYS A 133 18.33 -2.08 -13.82
C LYS A 133 19.73 -1.55 -13.99
N ASP A 134 19.95 -0.73 -15.03
CA ASP A 134 21.27 -0.27 -15.40
C ASP A 134 21.80 0.73 -14.38
N LEU A 135 20.93 1.63 -13.90
CA LEU A 135 21.29 2.60 -12.88
C LEU A 135 21.51 1.93 -11.52
N ARG A 136 20.68 0.93 -11.18
CA ARG A 136 20.86 0.13 -9.98
C ARG A 136 22.18 -0.63 -10.01
N LYS A 137 22.49 -1.32 -11.12
CA LYS A 137 23.73 -2.08 -11.27
C LYS A 137 24.97 -1.19 -11.13
N LYS A 138 24.96 0.01 -11.74
CA LYS A 138 26.04 1.00 -11.55
C LYS A 138 26.18 1.42 -10.09
N PHE A 139 25.06 1.55 -9.36
CA PHE A 139 25.08 1.86 -7.93
C PHE A 139 25.67 0.70 -7.12
N GLU A 140 25.24 -0.56 -7.39
CA GLU A 140 25.76 -1.76 -6.75
C GLU A 140 27.26 -1.92 -6.95
N GLU A 141 27.75 -1.74 -8.19
CA GLU A 141 29.18 -1.78 -8.52
C GLU A 141 29.99 -0.66 -7.82
N LYS A 142 29.43 0.56 -7.76
CA LYS A 142 30.10 1.69 -7.11
C LYS A 142 30.31 1.49 -5.61
N TRP A 143 29.33 0.85 -4.94
CA TRP A 143 29.33 0.68 -3.49
C TRP A 143 29.73 -0.71 -3.03
N ASP A 144 30.05 -1.63 -3.98
CA ASP A 144 30.37 -3.04 -3.74
C ASP A 144 29.30 -3.74 -2.86
N ILE A 145 28.03 -3.59 -3.25
CA ILE A 145 26.88 -4.15 -2.53
C ILE A 145 25.93 -4.87 -3.48
N GLU A 146 25.12 -5.76 -2.94
CA GLU A 146 23.96 -6.33 -3.60
C GLU A 146 22.67 -5.73 -3.04
N THR A 147 21.73 -5.35 -3.91
CA THR A 147 20.38 -4.95 -3.48
C THR A 147 19.42 -6.14 -3.45
N ILE A 148 18.26 -5.96 -2.82
CA ILE A 148 17.21 -7.00 -2.76
C ILE A 148 16.47 -7.17 -4.10
N PHE A 149 16.55 -6.20 -5.01
CA PHE A 149 15.80 -6.21 -6.27
C PHE A 149 16.06 -7.43 -7.16
N PRO A 150 17.31 -7.86 -7.40
CA PRO A 150 17.59 -9.04 -8.24
C PRO A 150 16.99 -10.33 -7.67
N LYS A 151 16.81 -10.40 -6.35
CA LYS A 151 16.26 -11.58 -5.66
C LYS A 151 14.74 -11.60 -5.65
N LEU A 152 14.11 -10.43 -5.64
CA LEU A 152 12.68 -10.25 -5.42
C LEU A 152 11.92 -9.72 -6.64
N SER A 153 12.60 -9.03 -7.55
CA SER A 153 12.01 -8.53 -8.80
C SER A 153 12.20 -9.53 -9.93
N LYS A 154 11.17 -9.67 -10.77
CA LYS A 154 11.18 -10.47 -12.00
C LYS A 154 11.02 -9.59 -13.22
N GLU A 155 11.57 -10.03 -14.35
CA GLU A 155 11.73 -9.21 -15.55
C GLU A 155 10.55 -9.30 -16.53
N ASP A 156 9.41 -9.83 -16.10
CA ASP A 156 8.23 -9.87 -16.94
C ASP A 156 7.63 -8.47 -17.08
N ASN A 157 7.79 -7.86 -18.25
CA ASN A 157 7.30 -6.51 -18.52
C ASN A 157 5.78 -6.40 -18.61
N ILE A 158 5.05 -7.53 -18.62
CA ILE A 158 3.60 -7.54 -18.71
C ILE A 158 2.91 -7.56 -17.33
N TRP A 159 3.68 -7.61 -16.25
CA TRP A 159 3.14 -7.65 -14.88
C TRP A 159 2.18 -6.49 -14.59
N LYS A 160 2.51 -5.31 -15.09
CA LYS A 160 1.72 -4.10 -14.86
C LYS A 160 0.35 -4.18 -15.51
N GLU A 161 0.29 -4.55 -16.80
CA GLU A 161 -0.97 -4.72 -17.53
C GLU A 161 -1.86 -5.78 -16.88
N ASN A 162 -1.27 -6.93 -16.51
CA ASN A 162 -1.97 -8.00 -15.82
C ASN A 162 -2.56 -7.53 -14.48
N LEU A 163 -1.80 -6.71 -13.74
CA LEU A 163 -2.24 -6.20 -12.46
C LEU A 163 -3.34 -5.15 -12.62
N GLU A 164 -3.19 -4.23 -13.58
CA GLU A 164 -4.23 -3.24 -13.91
C GLU A 164 -5.55 -3.90 -14.30
N GLU A 165 -5.49 -4.93 -15.15
CA GLU A 165 -6.68 -5.68 -15.55
C GLU A 165 -7.40 -6.30 -14.34
N LYS A 166 -6.64 -6.94 -13.43
CA LYS A 166 -7.22 -7.54 -12.23
C LYS A 166 -7.86 -6.52 -11.31
N PHE A 167 -7.24 -5.35 -11.15
CA PHE A 167 -7.79 -4.28 -10.35
C PHE A 167 -9.07 -3.70 -10.99
N LYS A 168 -9.06 -3.47 -12.30
CA LYS A 168 -10.25 -2.98 -13.05
C LYS A 168 -11.42 -3.96 -12.96
N ASN A 169 -11.14 -5.25 -12.90
CA ASN A 169 -12.15 -6.32 -12.82
C ASN A 169 -12.60 -6.62 -11.37
N THR A 170 -12.13 -5.88 -10.37
CA THR A 170 -12.61 -6.03 -8.99
C THR A 170 -13.98 -5.37 -8.85
N ALA A 171 -15.00 -6.22 -8.64
CA ALA A 171 -16.37 -5.76 -8.47
C ALA A 171 -16.53 -4.82 -7.28
N ASP A 172 -17.52 -3.93 -7.36
CA ASP A 172 -17.95 -3.02 -6.29
C ASP A 172 -16.85 -2.10 -5.74
N SER A 173 -15.85 -1.79 -6.57
CA SER A 173 -14.76 -0.92 -6.18
C SER A 173 -14.52 0.21 -7.17
N GLN A 174 -14.05 1.34 -6.67
CA GLN A 174 -13.44 2.39 -7.48
C GLN A 174 -11.93 2.16 -7.49
N VAL A 175 -11.34 2.31 -8.67
CA VAL A 175 -9.92 2.01 -8.90
C VAL A 175 -9.17 3.29 -9.21
N TYR A 176 -7.97 3.42 -8.63
CA TYR A 176 -7.05 4.52 -8.91
C TYR A 176 -5.66 3.96 -9.19
N PHE A 177 -5.01 4.49 -10.23
CA PHE A 177 -3.63 4.15 -10.61
C PHE A 177 -2.80 5.42 -10.70
N PHE A 178 -1.61 5.41 -10.11
CA PHE A 178 -0.61 6.46 -10.33
C PHE A 178 0.78 5.98 -10.00
N GLU A 179 1.76 6.73 -10.47
CA GLU A 179 3.16 6.41 -10.37
C GLU A 179 3.93 7.60 -9.80
N ILE A 180 4.91 7.27 -8.99
CA ILE A 180 5.87 8.23 -8.48
C ILE A 180 7.26 7.72 -8.82
N THR A 181 7.98 8.44 -9.67
CA THR A 181 9.36 8.14 -9.99
C THR A 181 10.28 9.06 -9.18
N ILE A 182 11.30 8.46 -8.58
CA ILE A 182 12.34 9.12 -7.81
C ILE A 182 13.70 8.68 -8.32
N ASP A 183 14.74 9.52 -8.16
CA ASP A 183 16.05 9.30 -8.77
C ASP A 183 17.14 8.84 -7.78
N LYS A 184 16.84 8.79 -6.48
CA LYS A 184 17.80 8.40 -5.43
C LYS A 184 17.37 7.12 -4.71
N PRO A 185 18.35 6.26 -4.37
CA PRO A 185 19.77 6.33 -4.72
C PRO A 185 20.03 5.95 -6.19
N PHE A 186 19.04 5.35 -6.83
CA PHE A 186 18.94 5.07 -8.27
C PHE A 186 17.47 5.19 -8.69
N LYS A 187 17.23 5.42 -9.98
CA LYS A 187 15.88 5.62 -10.50
C LYS A 187 14.97 4.45 -10.13
N THR A 188 13.91 4.79 -9.36
CA THR A 188 12.92 3.84 -8.83
C THR A 188 11.53 4.39 -9.06
N THR A 189 10.62 3.55 -9.53
CA THR A 189 9.21 3.92 -9.74
C THR A 189 8.32 3.13 -8.79
N TYR A 190 7.52 3.83 -8.02
CA TYR A 190 6.47 3.28 -7.17
C TYR A 190 5.15 3.34 -7.93
N HIS A 191 4.60 2.18 -8.23
CA HIS A 191 3.29 2.03 -8.87
C HIS A 191 2.25 1.78 -7.80
N PHE A 192 1.29 2.70 -7.67
CA PHE A 192 0.20 2.61 -6.71
C PHE A 192 -1.06 2.09 -7.42
N PHE A 193 -1.53 0.94 -6.97
CA PHE A 193 -2.80 0.33 -7.37
C PHE A 193 -3.73 0.39 -6.17
N ILE A 194 -4.77 1.21 -6.26
CA ILE A 194 -5.64 1.52 -5.13
C ILE A 194 -7.07 1.16 -5.45
N LEU A 195 -7.72 0.50 -4.49
CA LEU A 195 -9.13 0.19 -4.52
C LEU A 195 -9.84 0.89 -3.36
N GLU A 196 -10.97 1.50 -3.64
CA GLU A 196 -11.94 1.98 -2.68
C GLU A 196 -13.24 1.18 -2.86
N LYS A 197 -13.68 0.49 -1.81
CA LYS A 197 -14.95 -0.25 -1.85
C LYS A 197 -16.10 0.76 -1.96
N LYS A 198 -16.98 0.56 -2.91
CA LYS A 198 -18.20 1.36 -3.02
C LYS A 198 -19.11 1.06 -1.85
N GLU A 199 -19.72 2.09 -1.28
CA GLU A 199 -20.75 1.90 -0.27
C GLU A 199 -21.95 1.20 -0.90
N GLU A 200 -22.42 0.14 -0.26
CA GLU A 200 -23.71 -0.49 -0.63
C GLU A 200 -24.81 0.55 -0.38
N LYS A 201 -25.50 0.94 -1.43
CA LYS A 201 -26.63 1.89 -1.37
C LYS A 201 -27.83 1.21 -0.72
#